data_7de9beae8609c952bf2581a97de55e53
#
_entry.id   7de9beae8609c952bf2581a97de55e53
#
_cell.length_a   1.000
_cell.length_b   1.000
_cell.length_c   1.000
_cell.angle_alpha   90.00
_cell.angle_beta   90.00
_cell.angle_gamma   90.00
#
_symmetry.space_group_name_H-M   'P 1'
#
loop_
_entity.id
_entity.type
_entity.pdbx_description
1 polymer ?
#
loop_
_entity_poly.entity_id
_entity_poly.type
_entity_poly.pdbx_seq_one_letter_code
_entity_poly.pdbx_strand_id
1 'polypeptide(L)'
;MFAVLAWKWGTWLYRLPRADKKRILFGLPTRRTFGAAWEVVSESLLHRRIFRVNPLLGYMHMSLAFGWFLLIAVGWAETIAYLGFRYVPLQGHVFFKYFATGLEHKPFFDFTMDLLLLFVLSGVALAWGKRLYSRAMGMRRTTKHVPGDRVALSALWFVFPARLVAESATCALYGGGGFLTGSLGEWMSGHIGVMPLMNLETAAWWFYSSCLGVFFVALPFSRYMHIFTEIPLIFLRRYNLRSGEKESSYDNFQVEACSRCGICIDPCQLQSVLGVDDVQSVYFLRDRRYNMLRLQTADNCLMCGRCAEKCPVGIDLNTLRVNSRDKMHNVPDERRYGYFKGLDRSEGAGKVLSLIHISEP
;
A
#
# COMPACT_ATOMS: atom_id res chain seq x y z
N MET A 1 0.41 5.53 -14.73
CA MET A 1 0.87 5.50 -13.33
C MET A 1 2.07 6.43 -13.11
N PHE A 2 3.25 6.16 -13.66
CA PHE A 2 4.49 6.91 -13.38
C PHE A 2 4.39 8.41 -13.66
N ALA A 3 3.74 8.83 -14.74
CA ALA A 3 3.54 10.25 -15.05
C ALA A 3 2.75 10.97 -13.93
N VAL A 4 1.72 10.35 -13.38
CA VAL A 4 0.92 10.92 -12.28
C VAL A 4 1.74 10.99 -10.99
N LEU A 5 2.54 9.95 -10.68
CA LEU A 5 3.45 9.96 -9.53
C LEU A 5 4.50 11.06 -9.65
N ALA A 6 5.15 11.15 -10.79
CA ALA A 6 6.16 12.18 -11.08
C ALA A 6 5.57 13.59 -10.99
N TRP A 7 4.35 13.80 -11.52
CA TRP A 7 3.65 15.08 -11.40
C TRP A 7 3.32 15.43 -9.94
N LYS A 8 2.76 14.49 -9.17
CA LYS A 8 2.44 14.73 -7.75
C LYS A 8 3.70 15.03 -6.95
N TRP A 9 4.72 14.20 -7.04
CA TRP A 9 5.97 14.40 -6.30
C TRP A 9 6.72 15.65 -6.75
N GLY A 10 6.78 15.90 -8.06
CA GLY A 10 7.39 17.10 -8.62
C GLY A 10 6.70 18.36 -8.09
N THR A 11 5.37 18.36 -8.04
CA THR A 11 4.60 19.48 -7.48
C THR A 11 4.89 19.66 -5.99
N TRP A 12 4.93 18.59 -5.21
CA TRP A 12 5.23 18.68 -3.77
C TRP A 12 6.65 19.14 -3.50
N LEU A 13 7.64 18.60 -4.21
CA LEU A 13 9.04 19.02 -4.10
C LEU A 13 9.23 20.49 -4.54
N TYR A 14 8.55 20.91 -5.61
CA TYR A 14 8.58 22.29 -6.09
C TYR A 14 8.03 23.27 -5.04
N ARG A 15 6.97 22.89 -4.32
CA ARG A 15 6.33 23.73 -3.29
C ARG A 15 7.04 23.69 -1.93
N LEU A 16 8.08 22.89 -1.74
CA LEU A 16 8.87 22.90 -0.50
C LEU A 16 9.51 24.27 -0.25
N PRO A 17 9.65 24.69 1.02
CA PRO A 17 10.41 25.87 1.42
C PRO A 17 11.86 25.82 0.90
N ARG A 18 12.43 26.97 0.62
CA ARG A 18 13.83 27.06 0.14
C ARG A 18 14.83 26.42 1.11
N ALA A 19 14.57 26.52 2.42
CA ALA A 19 15.42 25.88 3.44
C ALA A 19 15.43 24.35 3.30
N ASP A 20 14.27 23.74 3.06
CA ASP A 20 14.14 22.30 2.91
C ASP A 20 14.74 21.80 1.60
N LYS A 21 14.61 22.56 0.51
CA LYS A 21 15.31 22.27 -0.76
C LYS A 21 16.83 22.26 -0.58
N LYS A 22 17.38 23.22 0.19
CA LYS A 22 18.79 23.22 0.55
C LYS A 22 19.19 21.98 1.37
N ARG A 23 18.36 21.58 2.35
CA ARG A 23 18.62 20.36 3.15
C ARG A 23 18.66 19.11 2.29
N ILE A 24 17.80 19.00 1.28
CA ILE A 24 17.83 17.90 0.31
C ILE A 24 19.13 17.93 -0.49
N LEU A 25 19.45 19.06 -1.10
CA LEU A 25 20.64 19.21 -1.94
C LEU A 25 21.92 18.85 -1.20
N PHE A 26 22.11 19.38 0.03
CA PHE A 26 23.28 19.10 0.86
C PHE A 26 23.23 17.71 1.51
N GLY A 27 22.04 17.10 1.64
CA GLY A 27 21.85 15.76 2.16
C GLY A 27 22.26 14.66 1.19
N LEU A 28 22.04 14.87 -0.12
CA LEU A 28 22.27 13.88 -1.18
C LEU A 28 23.69 13.30 -1.19
N PRO A 29 24.79 14.07 -1.12
CA PRO A 29 26.16 13.54 -1.17
C PRO A 29 26.64 12.98 0.17
N THR A 30 25.77 12.78 1.17
CA THR A 30 26.16 12.39 2.53
C THR A 30 25.86 10.92 2.82
N ARG A 31 26.47 10.40 3.90
CA ARG A 31 26.14 9.05 4.44
C ARG A 31 24.66 8.88 4.80
N ARG A 32 23.91 9.97 4.92
CA ARG A 32 22.45 9.94 5.16
C ARG A 32 21.70 9.28 4.00
N THR A 33 22.17 9.46 2.77
CA THR A 33 21.59 8.81 1.58
C THR A 33 21.72 7.29 1.65
N PHE A 34 22.90 6.78 2.03
CA PHE A 34 23.09 5.32 2.22
C PHE A 34 22.23 4.79 3.37
N GLY A 35 22.16 5.54 4.48
CA GLY A 35 21.27 5.20 5.58
C GLY A 35 19.78 5.21 5.19
N ALA A 36 19.36 6.11 4.31
CA ALA A 36 18.01 6.14 3.76
C ALA A 36 17.73 4.93 2.85
N ALA A 37 18.68 4.62 1.95
CA ALA A 37 18.57 3.45 1.07
C ALA A 37 18.47 2.15 1.88
N TRP A 38 19.30 1.99 2.91
CA TRP A 38 19.19 0.83 3.81
C TRP A 38 17.86 0.80 4.57
N GLU A 39 17.35 1.95 5.01
CA GLU A 39 16.04 2.03 5.67
C GLU A 39 14.90 1.66 4.71
N VAL A 40 14.98 2.03 3.43
CA VAL A 40 14.03 1.59 2.41
C VAL A 40 14.02 0.05 2.30
N VAL A 41 15.18 -0.58 2.21
CA VAL A 41 15.26 -2.05 2.15
C VAL A 41 14.67 -2.68 3.42
N SER A 42 15.07 -2.20 4.60
CA SER A 42 14.68 -2.81 5.87
C SER A 42 13.22 -2.56 6.25
N GLU A 43 12.65 -1.41 5.89
CA GLU A 43 11.30 -1.04 6.33
C GLU A 43 10.25 -1.13 5.23
N SER A 44 10.57 -0.73 3.98
CA SER A 44 9.58 -0.78 2.89
C SER A 44 9.53 -2.12 2.17
N LEU A 45 10.63 -2.90 2.14
CA LEU A 45 10.64 -4.23 1.53
C LEU A 45 10.50 -5.33 2.59
N LEU A 46 11.36 -5.35 3.61
CA LEU A 46 11.37 -6.39 4.65
C LEU A 46 10.38 -6.12 5.80
N HIS A 47 9.81 -4.94 5.90
CA HIS A 47 8.80 -4.57 6.90
C HIS A 47 9.20 -4.88 8.36
N ARG A 48 10.47 -4.67 8.71
CA ARG A 48 11.08 -5.06 9.99
C ARG A 48 10.32 -4.49 11.20
N ARG A 49 9.87 -3.24 11.14
CA ARG A 49 9.09 -2.61 12.24
C ARG A 49 7.73 -3.26 12.39
N ILE A 50 7.06 -3.62 11.29
CA ILE A 50 5.77 -4.31 11.33
C ILE A 50 5.94 -5.71 11.92
N PHE A 51 6.99 -6.43 11.54
CA PHE A 51 7.31 -7.75 12.12
C PHE A 51 7.48 -7.72 13.64
N ARG A 52 8.12 -6.67 14.19
CA ARG A 52 8.31 -6.52 15.64
C ARG A 52 7.01 -6.31 16.40
N VAL A 53 6.02 -5.70 15.78
CA VAL A 53 4.70 -5.44 16.40
C VAL A 53 3.76 -6.62 16.20
N ASN A 54 3.71 -7.16 14.99
CA ASN A 54 2.85 -8.29 14.64
C ASN A 54 3.52 -9.13 13.54
N PRO A 55 4.13 -10.29 13.89
CA PRO A 55 4.87 -11.12 12.95
C PRO A 55 4.03 -11.60 11.77
N LEU A 56 2.78 -12.00 12.00
CA LEU A 56 1.88 -12.46 10.94
C LEU A 56 1.56 -11.34 9.96
N LEU A 57 1.27 -10.13 10.46
CA LEU A 57 1.04 -8.96 9.63
C LEU A 57 2.31 -8.58 8.85
N GLY A 58 3.48 -8.67 9.51
CA GLY A 58 4.78 -8.43 8.89
C GLY A 58 5.04 -9.38 7.73
N TYR A 59 4.81 -10.68 7.91
CA TYR A 59 4.96 -11.67 6.86
C TYR A 59 4.03 -11.41 5.67
N MET A 60 2.74 -11.13 5.93
CA MET A 60 1.77 -10.81 4.88
C MET A 60 2.20 -9.58 4.05
N HIS A 61 2.71 -8.54 4.71
CA HIS A 61 3.19 -7.35 4.01
C HIS A 61 4.49 -7.62 3.24
N MET A 62 5.44 -8.31 3.85
CA MET A 62 6.70 -8.65 3.21
C MET A 62 6.50 -9.56 2.00
N SER A 63 5.71 -10.63 2.12
CA SER A 63 5.47 -11.54 1.00
C SER A 63 4.82 -10.83 -0.18
N LEU A 64 3.88 -9.92 0.06
CA LEU A 64 3.25 -9.13 -1.00
C LEU A 64 4.19 -8.06 -1.58
N ALA A 65 4.87 -7.27 -0.76
CA ALA A 65 5.70 -6.17 -1.24
C ALA A 65 7.04 -6.65 -1.80
N PHE A 66 7.80 -7.38 -0.99
CA PHE A 66 9.13 -7.87 -1.39
C PHE A 66 9.04 -8.99 -2.41
N GLY A 67 8.10 -9.95 -2.21
CA GLY A 67 7.85 -11.02 -3.17
C GLY A 67 7.46 -10.46 -4.55
N TRP A 68 6.58 -9.46 -4.61
CA TRP A 68 6.21 -8.83 -5.88
C TRP A 68 7.37 -8.04 -6.50
N PHE A 69 8.13 -7.31 -5.69
CA PHE A 69 9.34 -6.64 -6.17
C PHE A 69 10.32 -7.64 -6.79
N LEU A 70 10.56 -8.78 -6.14
CA LEU A 70 11.43 -9.83 -6.67
C LEU A 70 10.86 -10.48 -7.93
N LEU A 71 9.55 -10.74 -8.00
CA LEU A 71 8.89 -11.23 -9.22
C LEU A 71 9.12 -10.29 -10.42
N ILE A 72 9.05 -8.97 -10.18
CA ILE A 72 9.33 -7.97 -11.23
C ILE A 72 10.82 -7.99 -11.61
N ALA A 73 11.73 -8.00 -10.63
CA ALA A 73 13.16 -7.94 -10.87
C ALA A 73 13.69 -9.24 -11.55
N VAL A 74 13.27 -10.41 -11.07
CA VAL A 74 13.64 -11.70 -11.65
C VAL A 74 12.98 -11.89 -13.01
N GLY A 75 11.69 -11.52 -13.16
CA GLY A 75 10.99 -11.57 -14.45
C GLY A 75 11.63 -10.65 -15.51
N TRP A 76 12.17 -9.50 -15.10
CA TRP A 76 12.94 -8.65 -16.01
C TRP A 76 14.27 -9.31 -16.41
N ALA A 77 14.99 -9.92 -15.46
CA ALA A 77 16.22 -10.68 -15.73
C ALA A 77 15.93 -11.89 -16.63
N GLU A 78 14.85 -12.61 -16.39
CA GLU A 78 14.34 -13.69 -17.24
C GLU A 78 14.07 -13.21 -18.66
N THR A 79 13.36 -12.08 -18.81
CA THR A 79 13.11 -11.46 -20.12
C THR A 79 14.42 -11.21 -20.89
N ILE A 80 15.43 -10.66 -20.21
CA ILE A 80 16.74 -10.43 -20.82
C ILE A 80 17.42 -11.75 -21.21
N ALA A 81 17.33 -12.76 -20.35
CA ALA A 81 17.95 -14.06 -20.58
C ALA A 81 17.35 -14.82 -21.77
N TYR A 82 16.04 -14.66 -22.02
CA TYR A 82 15.35 -15.28 -23.15
C TYR A 82 15.43 -14.47 -24.44
N LEU A 83 15.28 -13.14 -24.34
CA LEU A 83 15.10 -12.25 -25.50
C LEU A 83 16.29 -11.32 -25.74
N GLY A 84 17.27 -11.29 -24.82
CA GLY A 84 18.34 -10.30 -24.81
C GLY A 84 17.81 -8.88 -24.55
N PHE A 85 18.62 -7.86 -24.87
CA PHE A 85 18.23 -6.45 -24.77
C PHE A 85 17.43 -5.97 -26.00
N ARG A 86 16.85 -6.89 -26.77
CA ARG A 86 16.05 -6.51 -27.93
C ARG A 86 14.74 -5.86 -27.48
N TYR A 87 14.24 -4.94 -28.31
CA TYR A 87 12.90 -4.39 -28.10
C TYR A 87 11.87 -5.52 -28.17
N VAL A 88 11.16 -5.71 -27.07
CA VAL A 88 10.05 -6.66 -26.98
C VAL A 88 8.76 -5.86 -27.03
N PRO A 89 7.83 -6.20 -27.91
CA PRO A 89 6.52 -5.55 -27.94
C PRO A 89 5.85 -5.62 -26.57
N LEU A 90 5.09 -4.58 -26.20
CA LEU A 90 4.40 -4.49 -24.91
C LEU A 90 3.59 -5.76 -24.57
N GLN A 91 3.03 -6.40 -25.59
CA GLN A 91 2.30 -7.66 -25.47
C GLN A 91 3.16 -8.80 -24.90
N GLY A 92 4.41 -8.94 -25.31
CA GLY A 92 5.32 -9.96 -24.78
C GLY A 92 5.68 -9.73 -23.33
N HIS A 93 5.82 -8.47 -22.89
CA HIS A 93 6.08 -8.13 -21.49
C HIS A 93 4.86 -8.38 -20.58
N VAL A 94 3.66 -8.18 -21.09
CA VAL A 94 2.43 -8.32 -20.32
C VAL A 94 2.04 -9.79 -20.13
N PHE A 95 2.23 -10.60 -21.17
CA PHE A 95 1.78 -11.99 -21.18
C PHE A 95 2.85 -13.01 -20.79
N PHE A 96 4.12 -12.62 -20.68
CA PHE A 96 5.25 -13.49 -20.30
C PHE A 96 5.28 -14.86 -21.03
N LYS A 97 4.89 -14.88 -22.31
CA LYS A 97 4.78 -16.10 -23.11
C LYS A 97 6.10 -16.49 -23.79
N TYR A 98 7.17 -16.57 -23.03
CA TYR A 98 8.49 -16.89 -23.59
C TYR A 98 8.55 -18.32 -24.17
N PHE A 99 7.96 -19.27 -23.47
CA PHE A 99 7.98 -20.68 -23.89
C PHE A 99 7.03 -20.95 -25.07
N ALA A 100 6.00 -20.13 -25.27
CA ALA A 100 5.14 -20.20 -26.46
C ALA A 100 5.87 -19.84 -27.76
N THR A 101 7.08 -19.27 -27.69
CA THR A 101 7.90 -18.89 -28.84
C THR A 101 8.93 -19.96 -29.25
N GLY A 102 8.89 -21.15 -28.64
CA GLY A 102 9.85 -22.23 -28.90
C GLY A 102 11.26 -21.98 -28.33
N LEU A 103 11.40 -21.08 -27.38
CA LEU A 103 12.66 -20.84 -26.69
C LEU A 103 12.95 -21.96 -25.69
N GLU A 104 14.23 -22.30 -25.51
CA GLU A 104 14.67 -23.29 -24.54
C GLU A 104 14.27 -22.85 -23.12
N HIS A 105 13.73 -23.79 -22.36
CA HIS A 105 13.42 -23.58 -20.95
C HIS A 105 14.69 -23.39 -20.13
N LYS A 106 14.65 -22.49 -19.16
CA LYS A 106 15.75 -22.21 -18.23
C LYS A 106 15.33 -22.60 -16.82
N PRO A 107 15.64 -23.82 -16.36
CA PRO A 107 15.13 -24.37 -15.09
C PRO A 107 15.37 -23.48 -13.87
N PHE A 108 16.42 -22.67 -13.88
CA PHE A 108 16.71 -21.72 -12.81
C PHE A 108 15.63 -20.64 -12.69
N PHE A 109 15.20 -20.07 -13.82
CA PHE A 109 14.14 -19.05 -13.82
C PHE A 109 12.78 -19.68 -13.51
N ASP A 110 12.46 -20.81 -14.12
CA ASP A 110 11.21 -21.54 -13.88
C ASP A 110 11.04 -21.86 -12.40
N PHE A 111 12.06 -22.42 -11.75
CA PHE A 111 12.04 -22.69 -10.32
C PHE A 111 11.93 -21.43 -9.47
N THR A 112 12.71 -20.38 -9.79
CA THR A 112 12.77 -19.17 -9.00
C THR A 112 11.45 -18.38 -9.09
N MET A 113 10.86 -18.30 -10.27
CA MET A 113 9.59 -17.61 -10.49
C MET A 113 8.45 -18.33 -9.76
N ASP A 114 8.42 -19.67 -9.79
CA ASP A 114 7.46 -20.46 -9.04
C ASP A 114 7.59 -20.28 -7.53
N LEU A 115 8.84 -20.28 -7.02
CA LEU A 115 9.11 -20.05 -5.60
C LEU A 115 8.62 -18.66 -5.15
N LEU A 116 8.89 -17.63 -5.95
CA LEU A 116 8.44 -16.27 -5.66
C LEU A 116 6.93 -16.15 -5.77
N LEU A 117 6.32 -16.79 -6.76
CA LEU A 117 4.86 -16.81 -6.91
C LEU A 117 4.19 -17.50 -5.72
N LEU A 118 4.72 -18.65 -5.28
CA LEU A 118 4.24 -19.35 -4.09
C LEU A 118 4.40 -18.49 -2.83
N PHE A 119 5.53 -17.79 -2.69
CA PHE A 119 5.76 -16.87 -1.57
C PHE A 119 4.72 -15.76 -1.52
N VAL A 120 4.39 -15.13 -2.65
CA VAL A 120 3.35 -14.08 -2.71
C VAL A 120 1.96 -14.68 -2.46
N LEU A 121 1.65 -15.83 -3.07
CA LEU A 121 0.37 -16.52 -2.88
C LEU A 121 0.14 -16.94 -1.43
N SER A 122 1.17 -17.33 -0.70
CA SER A 122 1.08 -17.64 0.74
C SER A 122 0.63 -16.41 1.55
N GLY A 123 1.16 -15.22 1.25
CA GLY A 123 0.73 -13.97 1.86
C GLY A 123 -0.70 -13.58 1.50
N VAL A 124 -1.10 -13.80 0.25
CA VAL A 124 -2.49 -13.61 -0.20
C VAL A 124 -3.42 -14.57 0.56
N ALA A 125 -3.08 -15.85 0.63
CA ALA A 125 -3.87 -16.86 1.33
C ALA A 125 -4.05 -16.53 2.82
N LEU A 126 -2.96 -16.13 3.50
CA LEU A 126 -3.02 -15.69 4.90
C LEU A 126 -3.91 -14.46 5.10
N ALA A 127 -3.83 -13.49 4.18
CA ALA A 127 -4.68 -12.30 4.25
C ALA A 127 -6.16 -12.63 4.03
N TRP A 128 -6.47 -13.59 3.15
CA TRP A 128 -7.82 -14.12 2.97
C TRP A 128 -8.28 -14.89 4.20
N GLY A 129 -7.48 -15.79 4.72
CA GLY A 129 -7.76 -16.55 5.94
C GLY A 129 -8.05 -15.64 7.12
N LYS A 130 -7.23 -14.62 7.35
CA LYS A 130 -7.46 -13.60 8.37
C LYS A 130 -8.80 -12.88 8.17
N ARG A 131 -9.16 -12.54 6.94
CA ARG A 131 -10.43 -11.86 6.64
C ARG A 131 -11.64 -12.76 6.88
N LEU A 132 -11.54 -14.02 6.51
CA LEU A 132 -12.59 -15.02 6.77
C LEU A 132 -12.76 -15.25 8.27
N TYR A 133 -11.64 -15.46 9.00
CA TYR A 133 -11.65 -15.61 10.45
C TYR A 133 -12.27 -14.41 11.16
N SER A 134 -11.86 -13.18 10.78
CA SER A 134 -12.43 -11.96 11.37
C SER A 134 -13.94 -11.82 11.12
N ARG A 135 -14.43 -12.30 9.97
CA ARG A 135 -15.87 -12.32 9.68
C ARG A 135 -16.61 -13.37 10.50
N ALA A 136 -16.05 -14.59 10.58
CA ALA A 136 -16.64 -15.69 11.34
C ALA A 136 -16.74 -15.36 12.84
N MET A 137 -15.74 -14.65 13.39
CA MET A 137 -15.71 -14.23 14.79
C MET A 137 -16.46 -12.92 15.07
N GLY A 138 -17.16 -12.35 14.09
CA GLY A 138 -17.93 -11.12 14.28
C GLY A 138 -17.07 -9.90 14.65
N MET A 139 -15.76 -9.90 14.36
CA MET A 139 -14.86 -8.80 14.70
C MET A 139 -15.27 -7.51 14.00
N ARG A 140 -15.22 -6.39 14.72
CA ARG A 140 -15.48 -5.05 14.15
C ARG A 140 -14.53 -4.77 12.98
N ARG A 141 -15.10 -4.25 11.90
CA ARG A 141 -14.29 -3.81 10.74
C ARG A 141 -13.55 -2.53 11.06
N THR A 142 -12.26 -2.63 11.25
CA THR A 142 -11.38 -1.47 11.49
C THR A 142 -11.01 -0.72 10.21
N THR A 143 -11.09 -1.37 9.04
CA THR A 143 -10.76 -0.75 7.76
C THR A 143 -12.01 -0.22 7.06
N LYS A 144 -12.22 1.09 7.10
CA LYS A 144 -13.28 1.78 6.35
C LYS A 144 -12.72 2.19 4.99
N HIS A 145 -12.88 1.34 3.97
CA HIS A 145 -12.34 1.59 2.62
C HIS A 145 -13.18 2.62 1.85
N VAL A 146 -12.49 3.53 1.18
CA VAL A 146 -13.06 4.40 0.15
C VAL A 146 -13.26 3.60 -1.15
N PRO A 147 -14.23 3.95 -2.03
CA PRO A 147 -14.49 3.19 -3.26
C PRO A 147 -13.24 2.93 -4.12
N GLY A 148 -12.39 3.93 -4.35
CA GLY A 148 -11.12 3.77 -5.10
C GLY A 148 -10.17 2.76 -4.48
N ASP A 149 -10.08 2.70 -3.14
CA ASP A 149 -9.29 1.67 -2.46
C ASP A 149 -9.87 0.27 -2.65
N ARG A 150 -11.20 0.14 -2.74
CA ARG A 150 -11.85 -1.17 -2.96
C ARG A 150 -11.53 -1.71 -4.34
N VAL A 151 -11.56 -0.85 -5.37
CA VAL A 151 -11.20 -1.23 -6.74
C VAL A 151 -9.76 -1.72 -6.79
N ALA A 152 -8.81 -0.94 -6.29
CA ALA A 152 -7.39 -1.31 -6.26
C ALA A 152 -7.14 -2.60 -5.45
N LEU A 153 -7.80 -2.74 -4.28
CA LEU A 153 -7.70 -3.94 -3.46
C LEU A 153 -8.26 -5.17 -4.17
N SER A 154 -9.43 -5.05 -4.80
CA SER A 154 -10.04 -6.17 -5.51
C SER A 154 -9.16 -6.61 -6.68
N ALA A 155 -8.64 -5.68 -7.46
CA ALA A 155 -7.71 -6.00 -8.54
C ALA A 155 -6.46 -6.73 -8.01
N LEU A 156 -5.83 -6.21 -6.94
CA LEU A 156 -4.66 -6.84 -6.33
C LEU A 156 -4.92 -8.28 -5.84
N TRP A 157 -6.11 -8.55 -5.29
CA TRP A 157 -6.48 -9.89 -4.83
C TRP A 157 -6.51 -10.94 -5.94
N PHE A 158 -6.82 -10.53 -7.16
CA PHE A 158 -6.93 -11.46 -8.29
C PHE A 158 -5.65 -11.55 -9.13
N VAL A 159 -4.73 -10.58 -9.06
CA VAL A 159 -3.50 -10.57 -9.87
C VAL A 159 -2.72 -11.89 -9.75
N PHE A 160 -2.38 -12.30 -8.52
CA PHE A 160 -1.51 -13.47 -8.33
C PHE A 160 -2.20 -14.82 -8.57
N PRO A 161 -3.45 -15.05 -8.10
CA PRO A 161 -4.19 -16.25 -8.48
C PRO A 161 -4.45 -16.34 -10.00
N ALA A 162 -4.75 -15.23 -10.65
CA ALA A 162 -4.95 -15.21 -12.10
C ALA A 162 -3.64 -15.53 -12.84
N ARG A 163 -2.50 -15.03 -12.37
CA ARG A 163 -1.19 -15.37 -12.91
C ARG A 163 -0.90 -16.87 -12.79
N LEU A 164 -1.16 -17.46 -11.61
CA LEU A 164 -0.97 -18.90 -11.41
C LEU A 164 -1.75 -19.71 -12.45
N VAL A 165 -3.03 -19.39 -12.64
CA VAL A 165 -3.88 -20.10 -13.62
C VAL A 165 -3.37 -19.87 -15.04
N ALA A 166 -3.05 -18.64 -15.40
CA ALA A 166 -2.58 -18.30 -16.74
C ALA A 166 -1.26 -19.00 -17.09
N GLU A 167 -0.30 -18.95 -16.19
CA GLU A 167 1.02 -19.56 -16.38
C GLU A 167 0.94 -21.09 -16.40
N SER A 168 0.14 -21.71 -15.52
CA SER A 168 -0.11 -23.14 -15.55
C SER A 168 -0.81 -23.61 -16.84
N ALA A 169 -1.76 -22.83 -17.35
CA ALA A 169 -2.42 -23.13 -18.64
C ALA A 169 -1.42 -23.03 -19.82
N THR A 170 -0.51 -22.06 -19.79
CA THR A 170 0.57 -21.94 -20.79
C THR A 170 1.52 -23.13 -20.71
N CYS A 171 1.93 -23.56 -19.49
CA CYS A 171 2.75 -24.74 -19.28
C CYS A 171 2.05 -26.03 -19.77
N ALA A 172 0.74 -26.14 -19.58
CA ALA A 172 -0.03 -27.30 -20.04
C ALA A 172 -0.06 -27.42 -21.60
N LEU A 173 -0.02 -26.30 -22.32
CA LEU A 173 -0.05 -26.26 -23.79
C LEU A 173 1.33 -26.39 -24.43
N TYR A 174 2.35 -25.80 -23.82
CA TYR A 174 3.67 -25.64 -24.44
C TYR A 174 4.79 -26.34 -23.69
N GLY A 175 4.48 -26.93 -22.53
CA GLY A 175 5.47 -27.51 -21.63
C GLY A 175 6.21 -26.46 -20.80
N GLY A 176 7.19 -26.90 -20.01
CA GLY A 176 7.99 -26.03 -19.15
C GLY A 176 7.33 -25.67 -17.83
N GLY A 177 7.78 -24.58 -17.23
CA GLY A 177 7.37 -24.15 -15.90
C GLY A 177 8.16 -24.86 -14.78
N GLY A 178 8.03 -24.35 -13.58
CA GLY A 178 8.70 -24.90 -12.40
C GLY A 178 7.86 -25.96 -11.69
N PHE A 179 8.16 -26.14 -10.41
CA PHE A 179 7.51 -27.18 -9.60
C PHE A 179 6.03 -26.92 -9.32
N LEU A 180 5.59 -25.65 -9.33
CA LEU A 180 4.19 -25.26 -9.06
C LEU A 180 3.39 -25.14 -10.37
N THR A 181 3.83 -24.30 -11.28
CA THR A 181 3.13 -24.01 -12.54
C THR A 181 3.23 -25.18 -13.52
N GLY A 182 4.37 -25.86 -13.58
CA GLY A 182 4.56 -27.08 -14.38
C GLY A 182 3.69 -28.23 -13.90
N SER A 183 3.69 -28.54 -12.59
CA SER A 183 2.86 -29.64 -12.04
C SER A 183 1.37 -29.38 -12.22
N LEU A 184 0.90 -28.14 -12.03
CA LEU A 184 -0.48 -27.76 -12.32
C LEU A 184 -0.77 -27.84 -13.83
N GLY A 185 0.18 -27.48 -14.68
CA GLY A 185 0.10 -27.60 -16.13
C GLY A 185 -0.05 -29.05 -16.59
N GLU A 186 0.76 -29.97 -16.07
CA GLU A 186 0.64 -31.42 -16.33
C GLU A 186 -0.74 -31.96 -15.91
N TRP A 187 -1.19 -31.58 -14.71
CA TRP A 187 -2.53 -31.97 -14.27
C TRP A 187 -3.62 -31.42 -15.21
N MET A 188 -3.53 -30.15 -15.64
CA MET A 188 -4.49 -29.54 -16.55
C MET A 188 -4.47 -30.23 -17.92
N SER A 189 -3.30 -30.54 -18.49
CA SER A 189 -3.18 -31.24 -19.78
C SER A 189 -3.78 -32.65 -19.76
N GLY A 190 -3.70 -33.33 -18.63
CA GLY A 190 -4.30 -34.66 -18.43
C GLY A 190 -5.82 -34.70 -18.30
N HIS A 191 -6.43 -33.56 -17.88
CA HIS A 191 -7.87 -33.52 -17.56
C HIS A 191 -8.69 -32.57 -18.45
N ILE A 192 -8.04 -31.65 -19.15
CA ILE A 192 -8.69 -30.61 -19.97
C ILE A 192 -8.25 -30.79 -21.42
N GLY A 193 -9.23 -30.87 -22.35
CA GLY A 193 -8.92 -30.94 -23.77
C GLY A 193 -8.20 -29.68 -24.29
N VAL A 194 -7.48 -29.83 -25.39
CA VAL A 194 -6.62 -28.76 -25.94
C VAL A 194 -7.39 -27.48 -26.26
N MET A 195 -8.55 -27.56 -26.90
CA MET A 195 -9.35 -26.39 -27.27
C MET A 195 -9.88 -25.60 -26.07
N PRO A 196 -10.51 -26.22 -25.04
CA PRO A 196 -10.86 -25.53 -23.79
C PRO A 196 -9.64 -24.95 -23.09
N LEU A 197 -8.49 -25.62 -23.11
CA LEU A 197 -7.26 -25.16 -22.48
C LEU A 197 -6.68 -23.90 -23.15
N MET A 198 -6.72 -23.83 -24.48
CA MET A 198 -6.34 -22.63 -25.26
C MET A 198 -7.24 -21.43 -24.90
N ASN A 199 -8.55 -21.67 -24.79
CA ASN A 199 -9.48 -20.62 -24.40
C ASN A 199 -9.25 -20.17 -22.96
N LEU A 200 -9.01 -21.11 -22.03
CA LEU A 200 -8.67 -20.80 -20.64
C LEU A 200 -7.39 -20.00 -20.52
N GLU A 201 -6.33 -20.40 -21.22
CA GLU A 201 -5.05 -19.70 -21.24
C GLU A 201 -5.24 -18.23 -21.69
N THR A 202 -5.88 -18.03 -22.83
CA THR A 202 -6.14 -16.69 -23.35
C THR A 202 -6.99 -15.85 -22.38
N ALA A 203 -8.07 -16.40 -21.86
CA ALA A 203 -8.93 -15.69 -20.90
C ALA A 203 -8.20 -15.34 -19.60
N ALA A 204 -7.39 -16.28 -19.07
CA ALA A 204 -6.65 -16.08 -17.83
C ALA A 204 -5.56 -15.00 -17.98
N TRP A 205 -4.82 -14.96 -19.08
CA TRP A 205 -3.85 -13.90 -19.36
C TRP A 205 -4.50 -12.53 -19.52
N TRP A 206 -5.63 -12.44 -20.24
CA TRP A 206 -6.38 -11.18 -20.32
C TRP A 206 -6.93 -10.75 -18.95
N PHE A 207 -7.43 -11.67 -18.16
CA PHE A 207 -7.91 -11.36 -16.80
C PHE A 207 -6.79 -10.88 -15.90
N TYR A 208 -5.64 -11.58 -15.91
CA TYR A 208 -4.44 -11.16 -15.18
C TYR A 208 -3.99 -9.75 -15.56
N SER A 209 -3.84 -9.50 -16.85
CA SER A 209 -3.39 -8.21 -17.38
C SER A 209 -4.36 -7.08 -17.08
N SER A 210 -5.67 -7.37 -17.16
CA SER A 210 -6.71 -6.40 -16.79
C SER A 210 -6.66 -6.05 -15.30
N CYS A 211 -6.54 -7.04 -14.42
CA CYS A 211 -6.39 -6.82 -12.99
C CYS A 211 -5.12 -6.00 -12.68
N LEU A 212 -4.01 -6.32 -13.32
CA LEU A 212 -2.75 -5.60 -13.16
C LEU A 212 -2.86 -4.15 -13.67
N GLY A 213 -3.47 -3.95 -14.83
CA GLY A 213 -3.72 -2.62 -15.41
C GLY A 213 -4.62 -1.76 -14.51
N VAL A 214 -5.74 -2.30 -14.04
CA VAL A 214 -6.66 -1.62 -13.12
C VAL A 214 -5.94 -1.25 -11.83
N PHE A 215 -5.13 -2.15 -11.27
CA PHE A 215 -4.35 -1.86 -10.06
C PHE A 215 -3.38 -0.69 -10.28
N PHE A 216 -2.60 -0.71 -11.36
CA PHE A 216 -1.63 0.36 -11.64
C PHE A 216 -2.29 1.71 -11.95
N VAL A 217 -3.45 1.72 -12.62
CA VAL A 217 -4.21 2.96 -12.84
C VAL A 217 -4.78 3.50 -11.53
N ALA A 218 -5.32 2.64 -10.68
CA ALA A 218 -5.90 3.03 -9.40
C ALA A 218 -4.85 3.39 -8.32
N LEU A 219 -3.62 2.91 -8.45
CA LEU A 219 -2.55 3.05 -7.45
C LEU A 219 -2.31 4.51 -7.01
N PRO A 220 -2.11 5.51 -7.92
CA PRO A 220 -1.84 6.90 -7.52
C PRO A 220 -3.02 7.60 -6.83
N PHE A 221 -4.21 7.04 -6.92
CA PHE A 221 -5.46 7.60 -6.38
C PHE A 221 -6.01 6.82 -5.18
N SER A 222 -5.33 5.74 -4.79
CA SER A 222 -5.73 4.86 -3.70
C SER A 222 -4.70 4.86 -2.57
N ARG A 223 -5.02 4.13 -1.50
CA ARG A 223 -4.09 3.92 -0.39
C ARG A 223 -2.76 3.31 -0.83
N TYR A 224 -2.73 2.61 -1.96
CA TYR A 224 -1.53 1.93 -2.48
C TYR A 224 -0.45 2.89 -2.98
N MET A 225 -0.76 4.18 -3.09
CA MET A 225 0.26 5.19 -3.33
C MET A 225 1.38 5.17 -2.28
N HIS A 226 1.11 4.66 -1.07
CA HIS A 226 2.13 4.52 -0.02
C HIS A 226 3.34 3.71 -0.47
N ILE A 227 3.16 2.69 -1.32
CA ILE A 227 4.23 1.82 -1.83
C ILE A 227 5.38 2.65 -2.41
N PHE A 228 5.04 3.67 -3.20
CA PHE A 228 6.04 4.54 -3.81
C PHE A 228 6.37 5.77 -2.95
N THR A 229 5.41 6.29 -2.17
CA THR A 229 5.59 7.55 -1.42
C THR A 229 6.38 7.36 -0.12
N GLU A 230 6.41 6.17 0.44
CA GLU A 230 7.24 5.87 1.61
C GLU A 230 8.72 6.04 1.31
N ILE A 231 9.17 5.69 0.10
CA ILE A 231 10.57 5.82 -0.32
C ILE A 231 11.05 7.27 -0.22
N PRO A 232 10.48 8.25 -0.96
CA PRO A 232 10.90 9.64 -0.81
C PRO A 232 10.70 10.18 0.61
N LEU A 233 9.66 9.76 1.35
CA LEU A 233 9.49 10.18 2.74
C LEU A 233 10.68 9.78 3.62
N ILE A 234 11.19 8.55 3.48
CA ILE A 234 12.37 8.08 4.22
C ILE A 234 13.58 8.97 3.93
N PHE A 235 13.85 9.27 2.65
CA PHE A 235 14.94 10.15 2.25
C PHE A 235 14.77 11.56 2.84
N LEU A 236 13.60 12.17 2.67
CA LEU A 236 13.32 13.53 3.15
C LEU A 236 13.48 13.61 4.68
N ARG A 237 12.98 12.61 5.42
CA ARG A 237 13.16 12.53 6.87
C ARG A 237 14.63 12.39 7.26
N ARG A 238 15.40 11.60 6.54
CA ARG A 238 16.85 11.45 6.77
C ARG A 238 17.64 12.73 6.47
N TYR A 239 17.12 13.56 5.58
CA TYR A 239 17.69 14.90 5.33
C TYR A 239 17.19 15.95 6.33
N ASN A 240 16.56 15.53 7.44
CA ASN A 240 16.01 16.36 8.51
C ASN A 240 14.87 17.29 8.08
N LEU A 241 14.08 16.92 7.08
CA LEU A 241 12.81 17.57 6.85
C LEU A 241 11.83 17.14 7.94
N ARG A 242 11.06 18.09 8.44
CA ARG A 242 10.05 17.86 9.48
C ARG A 242 8.84 18.75 9.19
N SER A 243 7.68 18.34 9.67
CA SER A 243 6.52 19.21 9.71
C SER A 243 6.80 20.39 10.64
N GLY A 244 6.47 21.59 10.19
CA GLY A 244 6.56 22.82 10.96
C GLY A 244 5.22 23.22 11.55
N GLU A 245 5.16 24.42 12.14
CA GLU A 245 3.94 25.01 12.68
C GLU A 245 2.87 25.28 11.60
N LYS A 246 3.29 25.43 10.35
CA LYS A 246 2.40 25.62 9.21
C LYS A 246 2.44 24.41 8.30
N GLU A 247 1.29 24.06 7.74
CA GLU A 247 1.17 22.99 6.74
C GLU A 247 2.11 23.23 5.56
N SER A 248 2.90 22.23 5.24
CA SER A 248 3.87 22.26 4.14
C SER A 248 3.63 21.13 3.14
N SER A 249 4.29 21.21 1.98
CA SER A 249 4.23 20.12 1.00
C SER A 249 4.86 18.83 1.50
N TYR A 250 5.74 18.86 2.51
CA TYR A 250 6.28 17.68 3.18
C TYR A 250 5.17 16.85 3.85
N ASP A 251 4.14 17.52 4.38
CA ASP A 251 2.99 16.86 5.02
C ASP A 251 2.22 15.97 4.03
N ASN A 252 2.21 16.33 2.74
CA ASN A 252 1.58 15.51 1.70
C ASN A 252 2.30 14.16 1.54
N PHE A 253 3.64 14.14 1.60
CA PHE A 253 4.39 12.89 1.59
C PHE A 253 4.04 12.03 2.80
N GLN A 254 3.89 12.60 3.99
CA GLN A 254 3.52 11.85 5.18
C GLN A 254 2.10 11.26 5.09
N VAL A 255 1.12 12.05 4.65
CA VAL A 255 -0.27 11.61 4.50
C VAL A 255 -0.39 10.50 3.46
N GLU A 256 0.30 10.64 2.34
CA GLU A 256 0.26 9.65 1.25
C GLU A 256 1.12 8.41 1.52
N ALA A 257 2.11 8.47 2.41
CA ALA A 257 2.88 7.31 2.83
C ALA A 257 2.15 6.41 3.85
N CYS A 258 0.98 6.80 4.35
CA CYS A 258 0.21 5.97 5.26
C CYS A 258 -0.37 4.74 4.52
N SER A 259 0.10 3.55 4.87
CA SER A 259 -0.38 2.26 4.34
C SER A 259 -1.73 1.82 4.92
N ARG A 260 -2.20 2.50 5.97
CA ARG A 260 -3.39 2.11 6.75
C ARG A 260 -3.29 0.69 7.35
N CYS A 261 -2.10 0.33 7.83
CA CYS A 261 -1.85 -0.96 8.48
C CYS A 261 -2.68 -1.20 9.76
N GLY A 262 -3.19 -0.12 10.39
CA GLY A 262 -4.03 -0.19 11.58
C GLY A 262 -3.27 -0.26 12.91
N ILE A 263 -1.93 -0.36 12.91
CA ILE A 263 -1.11 -0.46 14.13
C ILE A 263 -1.36 0.70 15.12
N CYS A 264 -1.73 1.88 14.60
CA CYS A 264 -2.04 3.04 15.43
C CYS A 264 -3.41 2.98 16.12
N ILE A 265 -4.23 1.96 15.88
CA ILE A 265 -5.54 1.78 16.51
C ILE A 265 -5.36 1.22 17.94
N ASP A 266 -4.58 0.16 18.06
CA ASP A 266 -4.42 -0.56 19.34
C ASP A 266 -3.89 0.30 20.50
N PRO A 267 -2.88 1.20 20.32
CA PRO A 267 -2.39 2.07 21.37
C PRO A 267 -3.30 3.27 21.66
N CYS A 268 -4.39 3.46 20.89
CA CYS A 268 -5.28 4.60 21.07
C CYS A 268 -6.18 4.42 22.30
N GLN A 269 -6.02 5.28 23.29
CA GLN A 269 -6.81 5.24 24.53
C GLN A 269 -8.30 5.44 24.29
N LEU A 270 -8.67 6.32 23.34
CA LEU A 270 -10.06 6.55 22.98
C LEU A 270 -10.72 5.30 22.41
N GLN A 271 -9.98 4.46 21.70
CA GLN A 271 -10.48 3.18 21.19
C GLN A 271 -10.59 2.15 22.32
N SER A 272 -9.52 1.99 23.11
CA SER A 272 -9.41 0.90 24.08
C SER A 272 -10.31 1.10 25.30
N VAL A 273 -10.51 2.35 25.73
CA VAL A 273 -11.27 2.68 26.95
C VAL A 273 -12.69 3.12 26.65
N LEU A 274 -12.87 3.97 25.65
CA LEU A 274 -14.17 4.62 25.34
C LEU A 274 -14.87 4.03 24.12
N GLY A 275 -14.24 3.16 23.36
CA GLY A 275 -14.79 2.58 22.12
C GLY A 275 -15.06 3.60 21.00
N VAL A 276 -14.40 4.76 21.01
CA VAL A 276 -14.58 5.81 20.00
C VAL A 276 -13.88 5.43 18.70
N ASP A 277 -14.62 5.27 17.63
CA ASP A 277 -14.15 4.62 16.39
C ASP A 277 -13.60 5.54 15.29
N ASP A 278 -13.70 6.86 15.37
CA ASP A 278 -13.41 7.75 14.23
C ASP A 278 -12.22 8.69 14.45
N VAL A 279 -11.64 8.71 15.65
CA VAL A 279 -10.59 9.65 16.04
C VAL A 279 -9.18 9.11 15.77
N GLN A 280 -9.03 7.80 15.58
CA GLN A 280 -7.73 7.15 15.40
C GLN A 280 -6.98 7.71 14.19
N SER A 281 -5.65 7.74 14.29
CA SER A 281 -4.80 8.36 13.28
C SER A 281 -4.93 7.76 11.89
N VAL A 282 -5.28 6.48 11.78
CA VAL A 282 -5.57 5.82 10.50
C VAL A 282 -6.75 6.45 9.77
N TYR A 283 -7.80 6.83 10.51
CA TYR A 283 -8.98 7.49 9.94
C TYR A 283 -8.72 8.97 9.65
N PHE A 284 -8.02 9.66 10.57
CA PHE A 284 -7.57 11.02 10.36
C PHE A 284 -6.75 11.18 9.07
N LEU A 285 -5.74 10.32 8.85
CA LEU A 285 -4.92 10.35 7.63
C LEU A 285 -5.73 9.98 6.39
N ARG A 286 -6.64 9.00 6.49
CA ARG A 286 -7.56 8.67 5.39
C ARG A 286 -8.38 9.88 4.98
N ASP A 287 -9.04 10.51 5.95
CA ASP A 287 -9.97 11.60 5.69
C ASP A 287 -9.24 12.85 5.19
N ARG A 288 -8.03 13.09 5.69
CA ARG A 288 -7.15 14.16 5.18
C ARG A 288 -6.73 13.89 3.73
N ARG A 289 -6.34 12.65 3.39
CA ARG A 289 -5.96 12.26 2.02
C ARG A 289 -7.06 12.54 1.00
N TYR A 290 -8.31 12.27 1.36
CA TYR A 290 -9.45 12.40 0.47
C TYR A 290 -10.25 13.70 0.67
N ASN A 291 -9.71 14.67 1.39
CA ASN A 291 -10.39 15.94 1.72
C ASN A 291 -11.77 15.75 2.38
N MET A 292 -11.90 14.71 3.22
CA MET A 292 -13.12 14.37 3.97
C MET A 292 -12.95 14.56 5.48
N LEU A 293 -11.89 15.27 5.90
CA LEU A 293 -11.59 15.45 7.32
C LEU A 293 -12.70 16.25 8.01
N ARG A 294 -13.22 15.67 9.09
CA ARG A 294 -14.21 16.31 9.95
C ARG A 294 -13.52 16.95 11.15
N LEU A 295 -14.05 18.08 11.63
CA LEU A 295 -13.54 18.78 12.80
C LEU A 295 -13.46 17.85 14.01
N GLN A 296 -14.51 17.05 14.26
CA GLN A 296 -14.54 16.05 15.33
C GLN A 296 -13.36 15.07 15.28
N THR A 297 -13.03 14.57 14.09
CA THR A 297 -11.89 13.64 13.90
C THR A 297 -10.56 14.33 14.22
N ALA A 298 -10.45 15.64 13.94
CA ALA A 298 -9.26 16.41 14.26
C ALA A 298 -9.19 16.76 15.76
N ASP A 299 -10.26 17.26 16.35
CA ASP A 299 -10.28 17.87 17.69
C ASP A 299 -10.40 16.86 18.83
N ASN A 300 -11.14 15.77 18.67
CA ASN A 300 -11.38 14.80 19.75
C ASN A 300 -10.16 13.92 20.08
N CYS A 301 -8.99 14.19 19.53
CA CYS A 301 -7.77 13.45 19.84
C CYS A 301 -7.08 14.03 21.08
N LEU A 302 -6.71 13.15 22.02
CA LEU A 302 -5.98 13.52 23.24
C LEU A 302 -4.52 13.95 23.01
N MET A 303 -4.01 13.90 21.78
CA MET A 303 -2.63 14.28 21.42
C MET A 303 -1.53 13.54 22.23
N CYS A 304 -1.83 12.35 22.74
CA CYS A 304 -0.93 11.59 23.61
C CYS A 304 0.33 11.02 22.94
N GLY A 305 0.44 11.09 21.61
CA GLY A 305 1.62 10.69 20.81
C GLY A 305 1.82 9.18 20.63
N ARG A 306 1.11 8.30 21.33
CA ARG A 306 1.32 6.83 21.25
C ARG A 306 1.21 6.25 19.85
N CYS A 307 0.31 6.78 19.03
CA CYS A 307 0.13 6.35 17.65
C CYS A 307 1.30 6.77 16.74
N ALA A 308 1.92 7.92 17.01
CA ALA A 308 3.10 8.39 16.28
C ALA A 308 4.33 7.53 16.61
N GLU A 309 4.52 7.18 17.90
CA GLU A 309 5.60 6.30 18.35
C GLU A 309 5.54 4.91 17.73
N LYS A 310 4.33 4.35 17.60
CA LYS A 310 4.13 3.01 17.04
C LYS A 310 4.02 2.99 15.51
N CYS A 311 4.03 4.16 14.85
CA CYS A 311 3.91 4.23 13.40
C CYS A 311 5.14 3.63 12.71
N PRO A 312 5.01 2.53 11.92
CA PRO A 312 6.15 1.89 11.27
C PRO A 312 6.79 2.79 10.21
N VAL A 313 5.99 3.65 9.59
CA VAL A 313 6.44 4.62 8.56
C VAL A 313 7.11 5.85 9.20
N GLY A 314 6.86 6.11 10.50
CA GLY A 314 7.40 7.25 11.22
C GLY A 314 6.77 8.58 10.82
N ILE A 315 5.44 8.59 10.64
CA ILE A 315 4.66 9.79 10.35
C ILE A 315 4.52 10.63 11.62
N ASP A 316 4.76 11.93 11.54
CA ASP A 316 4.53 12.87 12.64
C ASP A 316 3.05 13.23 12.74
N LEU A 317 2.30 12.31 13.37
CA LEU A 317 0.85 12.40 13.49
C LEU A 317 0.39 13.57 14.35
N ASN A 318 1.18 13.96 15.36
CA ASN A 318 0.82 15.04 16.24
C ASN A 318 0.87 16.38 15.54
N THR A 319 2.00 16.71 14.91
CA THR A 319 2.15 17.98 14.16
C THR A 319 1.14 18.06 13.02
N LEU A 320 0.92 16.96 12.26
CA LEU A 320 -0.09 16.93 11.22
C LEU A 320 -1.50 17.24 11.75
N ARG A 321 -1.82 16.78 12.97
CA ARG A 321 -3.13 17.00 13.58
C ARG A 321 -3.29 18.42 14.08
N VAL A 322 -2.25 19.01 14.72
CA VAL A 322 -2.22 20.41 15.11
C VAL A 322 -2.45 21.30 13.89
N ASN A 323 -1.64 21.12 12.84
CA ASN A 323 -1.78 21.91 11.60
C ASN A 323 -3.17 21.78 10.97
N SER A 324 -3.79 20.61 11.05
CA SER A 324 -5.16 20.42 10.55
C SER A 324 -6.19 21.14 11.41
N ARG A 325 -6.04 21.13 12.74
CA ARG A 325 -6.91 21.89 13.66
C ARG A 325 -6.82 23.39 13.37
N ASP A 326 -5.60 23.92 13.35
CA ASP A 326 -5.37 25.35 13.09
C ASP A 326 -5.99 25.78 11.76
N LYS A 327 -5.80 24.99 10.71
CA LYS A 327 -6.39 25.26 9.42
C LYS A 327 -7.91 25.25 9.46
N MET A 328 -8.52 24.32 10.19
CA MET A 328 -9.99 24.19 10.27
C MET A 328 -10.60 25.27 11.16
N HIS A 329 -9.91 25.66 12.24
CA HIS A 329 -10.37 26.73 13.15
C HIS A 329 -10.17 28.13 12.58
N ASN A 330 -9.16 28.35 11.72
CA ASN A 330 -8.88 29.63 11.07
C ASN A 330 -9.70 29.87 9.77
N VAL A 331 -10.71 29.05 9.49
CA VAL A 331 -11.63 29.27 8.36
C VAL A 331 -12.61 30.41 8.73
N PRO A 332 -12.91 31.37 7.83
CA PRO A 332 -13.90 32.43 8.06
C PRO A 332 -15.25 31.86 8.53
N ASP A 333 -15.96 32.63 9.39
CA ASP A 333 -17.16 32.15 10.09
C ASP A 333 -18.26 31.58 9.19
N GLU A 334 -18.44 32.10 8.00
CA GLU A 334 -19.41 31.58 7.02
C GLU A 334 -19.10 30.11 6.60
N ARG A 335 -17.84 29.75 6.51
CA ARG A 335 -17.41 28.36 6.23
C ARG A 335 -17.37 27.49 7.50
N ARG A 336 -17.10 28.11 8.66
CA ARG A 336 -17.12 27.48 9.96
C ARG A 336 -18.50 26.92 10.28
N TYR A 337 -19.55 27.66 10.01
CA TYR A 337 -20.94 27.26 10.24
C TYR A 337 -21.30 25.97 9.49
N GLY A 338 -20.78 25.76 8.29
CA GLY A 338 -20.95 24.49 7.54
C GLY A 338 -20.31 23.28 8.21
N TYR A 339 -19.18 23.45 8.90
CA TYR A 339 -18.52 22.40 9.67
C TYR A 339 -19.24 22.08 10.98
N PHE A 340 -19.72 23.10 11.69
CA PHE A 340 -20.45 22.94 12.95
C PHE A 340 -21.88 22.40 12.77
N LYS A 341 -22.50 22.61 11.63
CA LYS A 341 -23.85 22.10 11.31
C LYS A 341 -23.91 20.56 11.33
N GLY A 342 -22.77 19.88 11.19
CA GLY A 342 -22.64 18.44 11.35
C GLY A 342 -22.50 17.99 12.80
N LEU A 343 -22.08 18.87 13.71
CA LEU A 343 -21.90 18.59 15.14
C LEU A 343 -23.23 18.50 15.90
N ASP A 344 -24.16 19.40 15.58
CA ASP A 344 -25.48 19.44 16.21
C ASP A 344 -26.35 18.19 15.92
N ARG A 345 -25.95 17.38 14.94
CA ARG A 345 -26.66 16.15 14.55
C ARG A 345 -26.02 14.86 15.06
N SER A 346 -24.85 14.91 15.71
CA SER A 346 -24.18 13.70 16.19
C SER A 346 -24.36 13.55 17.69
N GLU A 347 -25.25 12.65 18.10
CA GLU A 347 -25.41 12.22 19.51
C GLU A 347 -24.10 11.75 20.17
N GLY A 348 -23.07 11.41 19.37
CA GLY A 348 -21.75 11.01 19.84
C GLY A 348 -20.88 12.14 20.37
N ALA A 349 -21.00 13.36 19.83
CA ALA A 349 -20.20 14.50 20.29
C ALA A 349 -20.64 15.00 21.68
N GLY A 350 -21.96 14.99 21.95
CA GLY A 350 -22.48 15.31 23.26
C GLY A 350 -21.99 14.39 24.37
N LYS A 351 -21.83 13.09 24.08
CA LYS A 351 -21.31 12.13 25.05
C LYS A 351 -19.81 12.33 25.35
N VAL A 352 -19.00 12.71 24.38
CA VAL A 352 -17.57 12.96 24.61
C VAL A 352 -17.37 14.28 25.37
N LEU A 353 -18.09 15.31 25.03
CA LEU A 353 -18.03 16.60 25.75
C LEU A 353 -18.55 16.47 27.19
N SER A 354 -19.60 15.67 27.43
CA SER A 354 -20.10 15.42 28.79
C SER A 354 -19.11 14.66 29.67
N LEU A 355 -18.31 13.77 29.05
CA LEU A 355 -17.27 13.02 29.78
C LEU A 355 -16.05 13.88 30.13
N ILE A 356 -15.74 14.90 29.31
CA ILE A 356 -14.64 15.85 29.58
C ILE A 356 -15.05 16.80 30.72
N HIS A 357 -16.32 17.19 30.83
CA HIS A 357 -16.83 18.04 31.93
C HIS A 357 -17.01 17.31 33.27
N ILE A 358 -17.02 15.99 33.30
CA ILE A 358 -17.15 15.20 34.56
C ILE A 358 -15.80 15.08 35.29
N SER A 359 -14.68 15.46 34.69
CA SER A 359 -13.34 15.37 35.30
C SER A 359 -12.78 16.67 35.86
N GLU A 360 -13.58 17.72 36.03
CA GLU A 360 -13.19 18.85 36.86
C GLU A 360 -13.67 18.64 38.29
N PRO A 361 -12.74 18.71 39.31
CA PRO A 361 -13.07 18.55 40.70
C PRO A 361 -13.87 19.73 41.31
#